data_f14347583e9c5602c9c5b05e4b9f2257
#
_entry.id   f14347583e9c5602c9c5b05e4b9f2257
#
_cell.length_a   1.000
_cell.length_b   1.000
_cell.length_c   1.000
_cell.angle_alpha   90.00
_cell.angle_beta   90.00
_cell.angle_gamma   90.00
#
_symmetry.space_group_name_H-M   'P 1'
#
loop_
_entity.id
_entity.type
_entity.pdbx_description
1 polymer ?
#
loop_
_entity_poly.entity_id
_entity_poly.type
_entity_poly.pdbx_seq_one_letter_code
_entity_poly.pdbx_strand_id
1 'polypeptide(L)'
;MQTIPQVSNNATQINSAEFVKLTIYNEYPPTTAANITANTTYIIQTSGNTAWTSIGASSNAVGTFFTANAAGTGNGTASNVTVLTASSSYKDEVIAGNTYSALQGLLQVGTQTRNIRVAQGDTTISLSGIDGNNIYNVLATKIRGSELEIYRGFYSNNMVLQSPVYQRFRGIVTTYAITEDREGQEDNFTVSINASPYKTVLENRIAGRKTNKESWQFFNDTDISMNQVYSISGVQFDFGQDPKGKVTTPGQGGFPGGAGGGLNDQTNEN
;
A
#
# COMPACT_ATOMS: atom_id res chain seq x y z
N MET A 1 20.69 -13.27 1.64
CA MET A 1 20.27 -14.56 1.09
C MET A 1 19.59 -15.32 2.22
N GLN A 2 18.30 -15.64 2.13
CA GLN A 2 17.62 -16.41 3.18
C GLN A 2 18.09 -17.86 3.08
N THR A 3 18.57 -18.41 4.18
CA THR A 3 19.00 -19.81 4.24
C THR A 3 17.76 -20.71 4.27
N ILE A 4 17.56 -21.54 3.26
CA ILE A 4 16.48 -22.52 3.23
C ILE A 4 16.86 -23.62 4.22
N PRO A 5 15.97 -24.03 5.19
CA PRO A 5 16.26 -25.18 6.03
C PRO A 5 16.53 -26.35 5.11
N GLN A 6 17.56 -27.10 5.39
CA GLN A 6 17.79 -28.37 4.72
C GLN A 6 16.62 -29.31 5.06
N VAL A 7 15.58 -29.24 4.23
CA VAL A 7 14.64 -30.35 4.16
C VAL A 7 15.51 -31.54 3.76
N SER A 8 15.56 -32.56 4.62
CA SER A 8 16.43 -33.71 4.42
C SER A 8 16.37 -34.17 2.96
N ASN A 9 17.49 -34.23 2.26
CA ASN A 9 17.58 -34.66 0.86
C ASN A 9 17.01 -36.07 0.61
N ASN A 10 16.65 -36.79 1.68
CA ASN A 10 16.04 -38.11 1.66
C ASN A 10 14.54 -38.09 1.96
N ALA A 11 13.89 -36.92 2.07
CA ALA A 11 12.46 -36.83 2.25
C ALA A 11 11.73 -37.19 0.96
N THR A 12 10.97 -38.28 0.98
CA THR A 12 10.07 -38.68 -0.12
C THR A 12 8.86 -37.76 -0.24
N GLN A 13 8.57 -36.97 0.79
CA GLN A 13 7.47 -36.00 0.81
C GLN A 13 7.88 -34.75 1.58
N ILE A 14 7.58 -33.59 1.01
CA ILE A 14 7.80 -32.28 1.64
C ILE A 14 6.45 -31.74 2.10
N ASN A 15 6.25 -31.66 3.40
CA ASN A 15 5.07 -31.05 4.00
C ASN A 15 5.34 -29.56 4.24
N SER A 16 4.49 -28.70 3.68
CA SER A 16 4.59 -27.25 3.87
C SER A 16 3.22 -26.63 4.09
N ALA A 17 3.18 -25.51 4.81
CA ALA A 17 1.99 -24.70 4.95
C ALA A 17 2.29 -23.25 4.64
N GLU A 18 1.26 -22.55 4.18
CA GLU A 18 1.27 -21.10 4.01
C GLU A 18 0.68 -20.43 5.25
N PHE A 19 1.29 -19.35 5.67
CA PHE A 19 0.87 -18.53 6.80
C PHE A 19 0.61 -17.12 6.28
N VAL A 20 -0.58 -16.62 6.53
CA VAL A 20 -1.05 -15.33 6.06
C VAL A 20 -1.27 -14.39 7.23
N LYS A 21 -0.71 -13.20 7.17
CA LYS A 21 -0.92 -12.13 8.13
C LYS A 21 -1.42 -10.89 7.40
N LEU A 22 -2.60 -10.43 7.78
CA LEU A 22 -3.20 -9.20 7.28
C LEU A 22 -3.23 -8.19 8.42
N THR A 23 -2.56 -7.04 8.23
CA THR A 23 -2.54 -5.93 9.18
C THR A 23 -3.41 -4.81 8.66
N ILE A 24 -4.52 -4.55 9.31
CA ILE A 24 -5.50 -3.53 8.95
C ILE A 24 -5.30 -2.32 9.86
N TYR A 25 -5.06 -1.16 9.25
CA TYR A 25 -4.94 0.10 9.97
C TYR A 25 -6.33 0.73 10.11
N ASN A 26 -6.91 0.65 11.30
CA ASN A 26 -8.29 1.07 11.55
C ASN A 26 -8.44 2.58 11.72
N GLU A 27 -7.39 3.27 12.10
CA GLU A 27 -7.41 4.70 12.44
C GLU A 27 -6.34 5.47 11.67
N TYR A 28 -6.76 6.54 11.04
CA TYR A 28 -5.88 7.51 10.40
C TYR A 28 -6.48 8.92 10.53
N PRO A 29 -5.77 9.91 11.05
CA PRO A 29 -4.33 9.89 11.41
C PRO A 29 -4.04 9.10 12.69
N PRO A 30 -2.75 8.74 12.94
CA PRO A 30 -2.34 8.06 14.17
C PRO A 30 -2.76 8.86 15.41
N THR A 31 -3.20 8.15 16.45
CA THR A 31 -3.62 8.76 17.72
C THR A 31 -2.41 9.04 18.62
N THR A 32 -2.52 10.03 19.49
CA THR A 32 -1.47 10.32 20.48
C THR A 32 -1.56 9.33 21.65
N ALA A 33 -0.45 9.17 22.40
CA ALA A 33 -0.38 8.26 23.53
C ALA A 33 -1.48 8.51 24.59
N ALA A 34 -1.89 9.76 24.77
CA ALA A 34 -2.95 10.14 25.71
C ALA A 34 -4.36 9.64 25.31
N ASN A 35 -4.58 9.40 24.02
CA ASN A 35 -5.88 8.99 23.48
C ASN A 35 -5.95 7.47 23.20
N ILE A 36 -4.96 6.71 23.64
CA ILE A 36 -4.93 5.26 23.50
C ILE A 36 -5.99 4.62 24.41
N THR A 37 -6.73 3.67 23.84
CA THR A 37 -7.76 2.91 24.55
C THR A 37 -7.20 1.57 25.03
N ALA A 38 -7.40 1.22 26.29
CA ALA A 38 -7.00 -0.07 26.83
C ALA A 38 -7.66 -1.24 26.08
N ASN A 39 -6.99 -2.39 26.06
CA ASN A 39 -7.41 -3.62 25.37
C ASN A 39 -7.53 -3.50 23.84
N THR A 40 -6.91 -2.49 23.26
CA THR A 40 -6.87 -2.28 21.81
C THR A 40 -5.44 -2.47 21.31
N THR A 41 -5.28 -3.08 20.15
CA THR A 41 -3.96 -3.32 19.55
C THR A 41 -3.52 -2.12 18.72
N TYR A 42 -2.29 -1.71 18.94
CA TYR A 42 -1.66 -0.58 18.29
C TYR A 42 -0.30 -0.94 17.70
N ILE A 43 0.14 -0.16 16.72
CA ILE A 43 1.51 -0.13 16.23
C ILE A 43 2.11 1.27 16.47
N ILE A 44 3.30 1.34 17.05
CA ILE A 44 3.99 2.62 17.29
C ILE A 44 4.40 3.24 15.96
N GLN A 45 3.92 4.45 15.68
CA GLN A 45 4.27 5.23 14.49
C GLN A 45 5.41 6.20 14.76
N THR A 46 5.38 6.86 15.91
CA THR A 46 6.48 7.69 16.38
C THR A 46 6.72 7.40 17.87
N SER A 47 7.97 7.23 18.25
CA SER A 47 8.31 6.98 19.66
C SER A 47 8.08 8.22 20.54
N GLY A 48 8.45 9.39 20.04
CA GLY A 48 8.39 10.63 20.81
C GLY A 48 9.10 10.51 22.17
N ASN A 49 8.57 11.18 23.17
CA ASN A 49 8.98 11.04 24.57
C ASN A 49 8.05 10.11 25.38
N THR A 50 7.26 9.29 24.70
CA THR A 50 6.32 8.35 25.32
C THR A 50 7.03 7.10 25.80
N ALA A 51 6.76 6.69 27.05
CA ALA A 51 7.21 5.41 27.59
C ALA A 51 6.23 4.30 27.18
N TRP A 52 6.33 3.82 25.95
CA TRP A 52 5.41 2.81 25.41
C TRP A 52 5.42 1.49 26.19
N THR A 53 6.56 1.17 26.80
CA THR A 53 6.68 -0.03 27.63
C THR A 53 5.79 0.01 28.89
N SER A 54 5.48 1.19 29.41
CA SER A 54 4.60 1.34 30.57
C SER A 54 3.13 1.09 30.25
N ILE A 55 2.76 1.14 28.97
CA ILE A 55 1.37 0.97 28.51
C ILE A 55 1.17 -0.33 27.70
N GLY A 56 2.11 -1.26 27.79
CA GLY A 56 1.96 -2.62 27.26
C GLY A 56 2.85 -2.98 26.08
N ALA A 57 3.66 -2.07 25.55
CA ALA A 57 4.60 -2.39 24.48
C ALA A 57 5.82 -3.17 24.99
N SER A 58 6.35 -4.08 24.18
CA SER A 58 7.60 -4.79 24.50
C SER A 58 8.86 -3.91 24.29
N SER A 59 8.72 -2.81 23.54
CA SER A 59 9.80 -1.88 23.21
C SER A 59 9.21 -0.50 22.87
N ASN A 60 10.03 0.55 23.02
CA ASN A 60 9.69 1.92 22.58
C ASN A 60 10.00 2.16 21.09
N ALA A 61 10.41 1.14 20.33
CA ALA A 61 10.79 1.29 18.94
C ALA A 61 9.57 1.45 18.03
N VAL A 62 9.71 2.30 17.00
CA VAL A 62 8.72 2.42 15.92
C VAL A 62 8.52 1.07 15.25
N GLY A 63 7.27 0.75 14.91
CA GLY A 63 6.89 -0.54 14.34
C GLY A 63 6.59 -1.64 15.37
N THR A 64 6.73 -1.36 16.68
CA THR A 64 6.37 -2.33 17.73
C THR A 64 4.85 -2.43 17.84
N PHE A 65 4.34 -3.66 17.72
CA PHE A 65 2.94 -3.98 18.00
C PHE A 65 2.74 -4.22 19.49
N PHE A 66 1.64 -3.74 20.03
CA PHE A 66 1.29 -3.97 21.43
C PHE A 66 -0.21 -3.87 21.66
N THR A 67 -0.71 -4.57 22.64
CA THR A 67 -2.06 -4.37 23.17
C THR A 67 -1.96 -3.44 24.36
N ALA A 68 -2.60 -2.29 24.27
CA ALA A 68 -2.53 -1.29 25.32
C ALA A 68 -3.22 -1.76 26.62
N ASN A 69 -2.60 -1.53 27.76
CA ASN A 69 -3.20 -1.77 29.07
C ASN A 69 -3.78 -0.49 29.68
N ALA A 70 -3.34 0.69 29.22
CA ALA A 70 -3.79 2.01 29.66
C ALA A 70 -3.47 3.06 28.60
N ALA A 71 -4.00 4.27 28.79
CA ALA A 71 -3.53 5.46 28.07
C ALA A 71 -2.14 5.86 28.55
N GLY A 72 -1.35 6.42 27.66
CA GLY A 72 0.00 6.88 27.95
C GLY A 72 0.11 8.39 28.12
N THR A 73 1.33 8.85 28.37
CA THR A 73 1.70 10.26 28.36
C THR A 73 2.81 10.48 27.36
N GLY A 74 2.94 11.71 26.84
CA GLY A 74 3.97 12.07 25.87
C GLY A 74 3.39 12.39 24.49
N ASN A 75 4.29 12.71 23.56
CA ASN A 75 3.94 13.16 22.20
C ASN A 75 4.12 12.08 21.13
N GLY A 76 4.41 10.85 21.54
CA GLY A 76 4.45 9.72 20.61
C GLY A 76 3.07 9.40 20.04
N THR A 77 3.03 8.78 18.87
CA THR A 77 1.80 8.40 18.20
C THR A 77 1.78 6.93 17.83
N ALA A 78 0.59 6.34 17.84
CA ALA A 78 0.36 4.96 17.43
C ALA A 78 -0.92 4.86 16.58
N SER A 79 -0.95 3.88 15.69
CA SER A 79 -2.15 3.56 14.91
C SER A 79 -2.84 2.35 15.49
N ASN A 80 -4.17 2.44 15.61
CA ASN A 80 -5.01 1.29 15.93
C ASN A 80 -4.96 0.30 14.76
N VAL A 81 -4.71 -0.97 15.05
CA VAL A 81 -4.58 -2.02 14.04
C VAL A 81 -5.34 -3.26 14.44
N THR A 82 -5.92 -3.93 13.44
CA THR A 82 -6.42 -5.29 13.57
C THR A 82 -5.47 -6.23 12.82
N VAL A 83 -4.97 -7.25 13.51
CA VAL A 83 -4.10 -8.26 12.90
C VAL A 83 -4.90 -9.53 12.75
N LEU A 84 -5.10 -9.96 11.51
CA LEU A 84 -5.73 -11.22 11.16
C LEU A 84 -4.65 -12.19 10.69
N THR A 85 -4.65 -13.39 11.28
CA THR A 85 -3.67 -14.44 10.99
C THR A 85 -4.38 -15.74 10.67
N ALA A 86 -3.96 -16.38 9.59
CA ALA A 86 -4.52 -17.63 9.12
C ALA A 86 -3.42 -18.53 8.55
N SER A 87 -3.61 -19.82 8.56
CA SER A 87 -2.70 -20.78 7.95
C SER A 87 -3.43 -21.92 7.25
N SER A 88 -2.78 -22.48 6.23
CA SER A 88 -3.20 -23.74 5.62
C SER A 88 -2.69 -24.98 6.40
N SER A 89 -2.15 -24.76 7.58
CA SER A 89 -1.68 -25.82 8.47
C SER A 89 -2.84 -26.68 8.99
N TYR A 90 -2.51 -27.86 9.46
CA TYR A 90 -3.46 -28.78 10.11
C TYR A 90 -3.74 -28.41 11.57
N LYS A 91 -2.94 -27.57 12.19
CA LYS A 91 -3.08 -27.08 13.57
C LYS A 91 -2.65 -25.62 13.68
N ASP A 92 -3.06 -24.95 14.73
CA ASP A 92 -2.61 -23.62 15.06
C ASP A 92 -1.11 -23.60 15.34
N GLU A 93 -0.43 -22.61 14.80
CA GLU A 93 1.01 -22.42 14.94
C GLU A 93 1.33 -21.00 15.44
N VAL A 94 2.34 -20.91 16.31
CA VAL A 94 2.81 -19.63 16.82
C VAL A 94 4.12 -19.24 16.12
N ILE A 95 4.09 -18.12 15.38
CA ILE A 95 5.24 -17.60 14.64
C ILE A 95 5.46 -16.16 15.06
N ALA A 96 6.66 -15.86 15.56
CA ALA A 96 7.03 -14.51 16.01
C ALA A 96 5.99 -13.84 16.94
N GLY A 97 5.41 -14.63 17.87
CA GLY A 97 4.43 -14.15 18.84
C GLY A 97 2.99 -14.01 18.32
N ASN A 98 2.73 -14.29 17.04
CA ASN A 98 1.38 -14.33 16.48
C ASN A 98 0.90 -15.78 16.35
N THR A 99 -0.34 -16.05 16.78
CA THR A 99 -0.99 -17.34 16.59
C THR A 99 -1.70 -17.35 15.24
N TYR A 100 -1.35 -18.27 14.37
CA TYR A 100 -1.96 -18.47 13.06
C TYR A 100 -3.00 -19.58 13.15
N SER A 101 -4.26 -19.23 12.97
CA SER A 101 -5.36 -20.18 13.03
C SER A 101 -5.33 -21.16 11.85
N ALA A 102 -5.52 -22.43 12.12
CA ALA A 102 -5.52 -23.49 11.12
C ALA A 102 -6.82 -23.50 10.33
N LEU A 103 -6.79 -23.04 9.09
CA LEU A 103 -7.91 -23.06 8.14
C LEU A 103 -7.80 -24.18 7.11
N GLN A 104 -6.70 -24.93 7.12
CA GLN A 104 -6.44 -26.05 6.21
C GLN A 104 -6.74 -25.68 4.72
N GLY A 105 -7.56 -26.50 4.05
CA GLY A 105 -7.94 -26.27 2.65
C GLY A 105 -8.83 -25.07 2.38
N LEU A 106 -9.38 -24.42 3.41
CA LEU A 106 -10.18 -23.21 3.28
C LEU A 106 -9.33 -21.97 2.92
N LEU A 107 -8.03 -22.01 3.24
CA LEU A 107 -7.08 -20.98 2.83
C LEU A 107 -6.33 -21.42 1.59
N GLN A 108 -6.48 -20.68 0.50
CA GLN A 108 -5.72 -20.88 -0.73
C GLN A 108 -4.90 -19.63 -1.03
N VAL A 109 -3.61 -19.84 -1.32
CA VAL A 109 -2.69 -18.78 -1.74
C VAL A 109 -2.34 -19.00 -3.20
N GLY A 110 -2.58 -17.99 -4.03
CA GLY A 110 -2.28 -18.02 -5.45
C GLY A 110 -0.80 -18.25 -5.76
N THR A 111 -0.52 -18.69 -6.98
CA THR A 111 0.86 -18.87 -7.45
C THR A 111 1.55 -17.52 -7.54
N GLN A 112 2.80 -17.48 -7.10
CA GLN A 112 3.64 -16.28 -7.19
C GLN A 112 4.77 -16.51 -8.17
N THR A 113 4.86 -15.64 -9.16
CA THR A 113 5.98 -15.66 -10.12
C THR A 113 6.99 -14.60 -9.70
N ARG A 114 8.24 -15.01 -9.50
CA ARG A 114 9.38 -14.11 -9.27
C ARG A 114 10.26 -14.14 -10.50
N ASN A 115 10.49 -12.97 -11.09
CA ASN A 115 11.44 -12.81 -12.16
C ASN A 115 12.59 -11.91 -11.68
N ILE A 116 13.83 -12.21 -12.05
CA ILE A 116 15.02 -11.45 -11.64
C ILE A 116 14.97 -9.99 -12.17
N ARG A 117 14.29 -9.77 -13.30
CA ARG A 117 14.25 -8.46 -13.97
C ARG A 117 12.94 -7.70 -13.77
N VAL A 118 11.89 -8.37 -13.33
CA VAL A 118 10.55 -7.79 -13.20
C VAL A 118 10.13 -7.77 -11.74
N ALA A 119 9.35 -6.78 -11.35
CA ALA A 119 8.75 -6.74 -10.03
C ALA A 119 7.97 -8.05 -9.75
N GLN A 120 7.93 -8.45 -8.51
CA GLN A 120 7.07 -9.56 -8.07
C GLN A 120 5.64 -9.25 -8.50
N GLY A 121 4.95 -10.23 -9.11
CA GLY A 121 3.56 -10.06 -9.55
C GLY A 121 2.57 -9.98 -8.39
N ASP A 122 1.36 -9.55 -8.70
CA ASP A 122 0.25 -9.53 -7.76
C ASP A 122 -0.05 -10.93 -7.23
N THR A 123 -0.60 -11.00 -6.04
CA THR A 123 -0.95 -12.24 -5.37
C THR A 123 -2.40 -12.21 -4.95
N THR A 124 -3.10 -13.32 -5.17
CA THR A 124 -4.47 -13.52 -4.70
C THR A 124 -4.48 -14.51 -3.55
N ILE A 125 -5.23 -14.21 -2.51
CA ILE A 125 -5.55 -15.12 -1.41
C ILE A 125 -7.05 -15.33 -1.43
N SER A 126 -7.49 -16.58 -1.32
CA SER A 126 -8.89 -16.93 -1.18
C SER A 126 -9.11 -17.66 0.15
N LEU A 127 -10.09 -17.18 0.89
CA LEU A 127 -10.57 -17.76 2.13
C LEU A 127 -12.01 -18.20 1.90
N SER A 128 -12.30 -19.50 1.98
CA SER A 128 -13.64 -20.05 1.84
C SER A 128 -14.17 -20.57 3.19
N GLY A 129 -15.46 -20.80 3.28
CA GLY A 129 -16.10 -21.33 4.50
C GLY A 129 -16.14 -20.33 5.66
N ILE A 130 -16.19 -19.03 5.37
CA ILE A 130 -16.32 -18.00 6.39
C ILE A 130 -17.78 -17.89 6.78
N ASP A 131 -18.07 -17.95 8.08
CA ASP A 131 -19.41 -17.73 8.63
C ASP A 131 -19.89 -16.30 8.36
N GLY A 132 -21.21 -16.14 8.06
CA GLY A 132 -21.83 -14.85 7.74
C GLY A 132 -21.60 -13.77 8.79
N ASN A 133 -21.53 -14.12 10.07
CA ASN A 133 -21.23 -13.16 11.14
C ASN A 133 -19.79 -12.59 11.03
N ASN A 134 -18.84 -13.41 10.59
CA ASN A 134 -17.45 -12.98 10.40
C ASN A 134 -17.27 -12.13 9.15
N ILE A 135 -18.09 -12.33 8.12
CA ILE A 135 -18.10 -11.49 6.91
C ILE A 135 -18.50 -10.05 7.22
N TYR A 136 -19.49 -9.84 8.10
CA TYR A 136 -19.87 -8.50 8.51
C TYR A 136 -18.66 -7.74 9.09
N ASN A 137 -17.84 -8.40 9.91
CA ASN A 137 -16.61 -7.81 10.45
C ASN A 137 -15.58 -7.49 9.35
N VAL A 138 -15.48 -8.35 8.34
CA VAL A 138 -14.60 -8.12 7.18
C VAL A 138 -15.10 -6.95 6.33
N LEU A 139 -16.41 -6.86 6.10
CA LEU A 139 -17.04 -5.75 5.36
C LEU A 139 -16.96 -4.41 6.09
N ALA A 140 -17.02 -4.43 7.41
CA ALA A 140 -16.96 -3.22 8.24
C ALA A 140 -15.53 -2.64 8.32
N THR A 141 -14.49 -3.43 7.98
CA THR A 141 -13.10 -3.01 8.05
C THR A 141 -12.59 -2.51 6.70
N LYS A 142 -11.72 -1.49 6.72
CA LYS A 142 -11.06 -0.97 5.52
C LYS A 142 -9.91 -1.89 5.10
N ILE A 143 -10.22 -3.05 4.54
CA ILE A 143 -9.19 -4.02 4.10
C ILE A 143 -8.31 -3.45 2.99
N ARG A 144 -8.85 -2.63 2.09
CA ARG A 144 -8.07 -2.00 1.02
C ARG A 144 -7.03 -1.04 1.60
N GLY A 145 -5.79 -1.19 1.18
CA GLY A 145 -4.65 -0.44 1.70
C GLY A 145 -3.95 -1.10 2.89
N SER A 146 -4.50 -2.21 3.40
CA SER A 146 -3.90 -3.00 4.47
C SER A 146 -2.64 -3.72 4.02
N GLU A 147 -1.74 -3.99 4.95
CA GLU A 147 -0.52 -4.74 4.66
C GLU A 147 -0.79 -6.25 4.71
N LEU A 148 -0.37 -6.94 3.66
CA LEU A 148 -0.45 -8.39 3.53
C LEU A 148 0.94 -9.00 3.53
N GLU A 149 1.16 -9.96 4.42
CA GLU A 149 2.37 -10.75 4.51
C GLU A 149 2.03 -12.24 4.36
N ILE A 150 2.79 -12.95 3.52
CA ILE A 150 2.63 -14.40 3.33
C ILE A 150 3.97 -15.06 3.60
N TYR A 151 3.91 -16.09 4.44
CA TYR A 151 5.06 -16.89 4.81
C TYR A 151 4.83 -18.35 4.42
N ARG A 152 5.90 -19.08 4.14
CA ARG A 152 5.88 -20.53 3.99
C ARG A 152 6.73 -21.17 5.07
N GLY A 153 6.15 -22.13 5.75
CA GLY A 153 6.83 -23.00 6.69
C GLY A 153 6.92 -24.42 6.16
N PHE A 154 7.94 -25.12 6.58
CA PHE A 154 8.15 -26.54 6.28
C PHE A 154 8.05 -27.36 7.56
N TYR A 155 7.52 -28.54 7.45
CA TYR A 155 7.38 -29.46 8.58
C TYR A 155 8.38 -30.60 8.48
N SER A 156 8.88 -31.03 9.63
CA SER A 156 9.62 -32.29 9.74
C SER A 156 8.70 -33.48 9.53
N ASN A 157 9.28 -34.70 9.42
CA ASN A 157 8.51 -35.94 9.36
C ASN A 157 7.60 -36.14 10.57
N ASN A 158 7.93 -35.54 11.71
CA ASN A 158 7.13 -35.59 12.94
C ASN A 158 6.10 -34.46 13.03
N MET A 159 5.81 -33.78 11.91
CA MET A 159 4.85 -32.68 11.83
C MET A 159 5.17 -31.50 12.76
N VAL A 160 6.47 -31.27 13.01
CA VAL A 160 6.95 -30.10 13.76
C VAL A 160 7.38 -29.01 12.77
N LEU A 161 6.85 -27.80 12.96
CA LEU A 161 7.22 -26.65 12.13
C LEU A 161 8.71 -26.33 12.30
N GLN A 162 9.42 -26.25 11.18
CA GLN A 162 10.85 -25.93 11.15
C GLN A 162 11.07 -24.42 11.12
N SER A 163 12.00 -23.94 11.94
CA SER A 163 12.43 -22.53 11.93
C SER A 163 13.68 -22.37 11.06
N PRO A 164 13.82 -21.25 10.35
CA PRO A 164 12.89 -20.13 10.20
C PRO A 164 11.79 -20.41 9.15
N VAL A 165 10.65 -19.72 9.27
CA VAL A 165 9.66 -19.62 8.21
C VAL A 165 10.09 -18.59 7.19
N TYR A 166 9.71 -18.74 5.92
CA TYR A 166 10.17 -17.90 4.80
C TYR A 166 9.10 -16.94 4.37
N GLN A 167 9.42 -15.66 4.35
CA GLN A 167 8.54 -14.66 3.74
C GLN A 167 8.54 -14.83 2.22
N ARG A 168 7.36 -15.13 1.67
CA ARG A 168 7.14 -15.27 0.23
C ARG A 168 6.67 -13.98 -0.41
N PHE A 169 5.80 -13.26 0.29
CA PHE A 169 5.18 -12.05 -0.22
C PHE A 169 5.03 -11.01 0.88
N ARG A 170 5.17 -9.76 0.51
CA ARG A 170 4.79 -8.60 1.31
C ARG A 170 4.32 -7.50 0.38
N GLY A 171 3.13 -6.99 0.62
CA GLY A 171 2.53 -5.98 -0.23
C GLY A 171 1.31 -5.33 0.41
N ILE A 172 0.59 -4.57 -0.41
CA ILE A 172 -0.60 -3.84 -0.02
C ILE A 172 -1.81 -4.44 -0.72
N VAL A 173 -2.91 -4.61 0.01
CA VAL A 173 -4.19 -5.04 -0.53
C VAL A 173 -4.74 -3.95 -1.45
N THR A 174 -4.96 -4.31 -2.71
CA THR A 174 -5.49 -3.40 -3.74
C THR A 174 -7.00 -3.54 -3.91
N THR A 175 -7.47 -4.77 -3.96
CA THR A 175 -8.89 -5.09 -4.12
C THR A 175 -9.26 -6.33 -3.31
N TYR A 176 -10.53 -6.46 -2.99
CA TYR A 176 -11.11 -7.69 -2.45
C TYR A 176 -12.46 -7.94 -3.10
N ALA A 177 -12.87 -9.19 -3.14
CA ALA A 177 -14.18 -9.62 -3.59
C ALA A 177 -14.75 -10.63 -2.61
N ILE A 178 -16.05 -10.60 -2.41
CA ILE A 178 -16.78 -11.56 -1.59
C ILE A 178 -17.78 -12.25 -2.52
N THR A 179 -17.71 -13.55 -2.58
CA THR A 179 -18.64 -14.38 -3.33
C THR A 179 -19.45 -15.19 -2.34
N GLU A 180 -20.76 -15.10 -2.46
CA GLU A 180 -21.73 -15.88 -1.69
C GLU A 180 -22.19 -17.05 -2.56
N ASP A 181 -22.05 -18.26 -2.04
CA ASP A 181 -22.58 -19.46 -2.67
C ASP A 181 -23.74 -19.99 -1.81
N ARG A 182 -24.93 -20.03 -2.39
CA ARG A 182 -26.18 -20.43 -1.74
C ARG A 182 -26.61 -21.84 -2.16
N GLU A 183 -25.72 -22.67 -2.65
CA GLU A 183 -26.02 -24.05 -2.94
C GLU A 183 -26.08 -24.86 -1.63
N GLY A 184 -27.26 -24.98 -1.02
CA GLY A 184 -27.48 -25.79 0.15
C GLY A 184 -28.18 -25.05 1.31
N GLN A 185 -28.18 -25.69 2.49
CA GLN A 185 -28.75 -25.14 3.72
C GLN A 185 -27.77 -24.21 4.50
N GLU A 186 -26.53 -24.11 4.06
CA GLU A 186 -25.51 -23.27 4.69
C GLU A 186 -25.00 -22.22 3.68
N ASP A 187 -25.02 -20.98 4.07
CA ASP A 187 -24.44 -19.88 3.31
C ASP A 187 -22.92 -19.96 3.41
N ASN A 188 -22.28 -20.39 2.34
CA ASN A 188 -20.82 -20.42 2.22
C ASN A 188 -20.31 -19.16 1.55
N PHE A 189 -19.44 -18.45 2.25
CA PHE A 189 -18.80 -17.28 1.70
C PHE A 189 -17.33 -17.54 1.35
N THR A 190 -16.92 -16.97 0.24
CA THR A 190 -15.52 -16.94 -0.17
C THR A 190 -15.04 -15.49 -0.29
N VAL A 191 -14.03 -15.13 0.47
CA VAL A 191 -13.38 -13.85 0.39
C VAL A 191 -12.07 -13.99 -0.39
N SER A 192 -11.97 -13.28 -1.51
CA SER A 192 -10.77 -13.21 -2.33
C SER A 192 -10.10 -11.85 -2.16
N ILE A 193 -8.83 -11.84 -1.78
CA ILE A 193 -8.04 -10.64 -1.53
C ILE A 193 -6.90 -10.59 -2.56
N ASN A 194 -6.82 -9.49 -3.32
CA ASN A 194 -5.71 -9.24 -4.23
C ASN A 194 -4.75 -8.22 -3.61
N ALA A 195 -3.47 -8.52 -3.67
CA ALA A 195 -2.44 -7.65 -3.15
C ALA A 195 -1.30 -7.48 -4.15
N SER A 196 -0.80 -6.24 -4.24
CA SER A 196 0.34 -5.87 -5.06
C SER A 196 1.57 -5.62 -4.21
N PRO A 197 2.78 -5.99 -4.68
CA PRO A 197 4.02 -5.66 -3.98
C PRO A 197 4.20 -4.16 -3.82
N TYR A 198 4.85 -3.74 -2.74
CA TYR A 198 5.15 -2.31 -2.52
C TYR A 198 5.85 -1.65 -3.70
N LYS A 199 6.74 -2.37 -4.38
CA LYS A 199 7.45 -1.85 -5.54
C LYS A 199 6.49 -1.45 -6.66
N THR A 200 5.53 -2.30 -7.01
CA THR A 200 4.52 -2.02 -8.05
C THR A 200 3.64 -0.82 -7.68
N VAL A 201 3.27 -0.72 -6.40
CA VAL A 201 2.49 0.42 -5.90
C VAL A 201 3.28 1.73 -6.01
N LEU A 202 4.59 1.69 -5.72
CA LEU A 202 5.47 2.85 -5.83
C LEU A 202 5.74 3.25 -7.29
N GLU A 203 5.91 2.26 -8.18
CA GLU A 203 6.11 2.49 -9.61
C GLU A 203 4.86 3.09 -10.28
N ASN A 204 3.66 2.69 -9.85
CA ASN A 204 2.38 3.24 -10.33
C ASN A 204 2.04 4.63 -9.77
N ARG A 205 2.79 5.16 -8.83
CA ARG A 205 2.69 6.55 -8.42
C ARG A 205 3.29 7.46 -9.49
N ILE A 206 2.60 7.61 -10.58
CA ILE A 206 2.73 8.80 -11.40
C ILE A 206 2.20 9.94 -10.51
N ALA A 207 3.11 10.67 -9.92
CA ALA A 207 2.77 11.93 -9.32
C ALA A 207 2.24 12.80 -10.48
N GLY A 208 0.93 12.83 -10.66
CA GLY A 208 0.25 13.66 -11.67
C GLY A 208 0.35 15.14 -11.33
N ARG A 209 1.46 15.55 -10.70
CA ARG A 209 1.74 16.94 -10.38
C ARG A 209 2.26 17.63 -11.62
N LYS A 210 1.51 18.62 -12.02
CA LYS A 210 1.96 19.53 -13.07
C LYS A 210 3.12 20.36 -12.52
N THR A 211 4.09 20.67 -13.39
CA THR A 211 5.15 21.63 -13.10
C THR A 211 4.54 23.03 -13.18
N ASN A 212 3.85 23.43 -12.11
CA ASN A 212 3.24 24.75 -12.00
C ASN A 212 3.50 25.32 -10.60
N LYS A 213 3.25 26.64 -10.47
CA LYS A 213 3.45 27.38 -9.23
C LYS A 213 2.73 26.74 -8.04
N GLU A 214 1.46 26.39 -8.19
CA GLU A 214 0.60 25.89 -7.12
C GLU A 214 1.08 24.52 -6.62
N SER A 215 1.49 23.63 -7.52
CA SER A 215 2.03 22.34 -7.18
C SER A 215 3.39 22.43 -6.47
N TRP A 216 4.19 23.41 -6.83
CA TRP A 216 5.50 23.63 -6.23
C TRP A 216 5.40 24.29 -4.86
N GLN A 217 4.58 25.32 -4.73
CA GLN A 217 4.35 26.05 -3.48
C GLN A 217 3.66 25.21 -2.40
N PHE A 218 2.99 24.12 -2.77
CA PHE A 218 2.46 23.18 -1.78
C PHE A 218 3.55 22.59 -0.85
N PHE A 219 4.79 22.47 -1.33
CA PHE A 219 5.93 21.96 -0.53
C PHE A 219 6.90 23.06 -0.11
N ASN A 220 6.95 24.13 -0.88
CA ASN A 220 7.89 25.22 -0.72
C ASN A 220 7.13 26.54 -0.88
N ASP A 221 6.35 26.91 0.13
CA ASP A 221 5.39 28.02 0.11
C ASP A 221 6.03 29.38 -0.19
N THR A 222 7.30 29.56 0.18
CA THR A 222 8.07 30.78 -0.04
C THR A 222 8.87 30.80 -1.35
N ASP A 223 8.93 29.68 -2.08
CA ASP A 223 9.72 29.57 -3.30
C ASP A 223 8.97 30.15 -4.51
N ILE A 224 9.53 31.18 -5.10
CA ILE A 224 8.99 31.90 -6.27
C ILE A 224 9.56 31.43 -7.61
N SER A 225 10.44 30.42 -7.62
CA SER A 225 11.15 29.94 -8.83
C SER A 225 10.20 29.52 -9.96
N MET A 226 9.01 29.03 -9.62
CA MET A 226 8.00 28.57 -10.59
C MET A 226 6.98 29.66 -11.00
N ASN A 227 7.13 30.90 -10.56
CA ASN A 227 6.19 31.98 -10.91
C ASN A 227 6.15 32.29 -12.43
N GLN A 228 7.25 32.03 -13.13
CA GLN A 228 7.38 32.29 -14.59
C GLN A 228 6.87 31.12 -15.46
N VAL A 229 6.56 29.97 -14.87
CA VAL A 229 6.17 28.76 -15.64
C VAL A 229 4.91 29.00 -16.47
N TYR A 230 3.96 29.78 -15.95
CA TYR A 230 2.73 30.10 -16.67
C TYR A 230 2.99 30.95 -17.93
N SER A 231 3.89 31.91 -17.85
CA SER A 231 4.24 32.77 -19.00
C SER A 231 5.04 32.03 -20.08
N ILE A 232 5.76 30.97 -19.69
CA ILE A 232 6.59 30.18 -20.61
C ILE A 232 5.77 29.01 -21.21
N SER A 233 4.70 28.55 -20.55
CA SER A 233 3.96 27.35 -20.97
C SER A 233 3.25 27.49 -22.33
N GLY A 234 3.04 28.69 -22.81
CA GLY A 234 2.45 28.99 -24.14
C GLY A 234 3.47 29.35 -25.22
N VAL A 235 4.75 29.34 -24.88
CA VAL A 235 5.81 29.73 -25.84
C VAL A 235 6.30 28.47 -26.56
N GLN A 236 6.15 28.47 -27.87
CA GLN A 236 6.72 27.45 -28.73
C GLN A 236 8.19 27.79 -28.99
N PHE A 237 9.08 26.90 -28.56
CA PHE A 237 10.50 27.01 -28.80
C PHE A 237 10.89 26.14 -29.99
N ASP A 238 11.16 26.75 -31.12
CA ASP A 238 11.68 26.09 -32.31
C ASP A 238 13.22 26.07 -32.24
N PHE A 239 13.78 24.98 -31.76
CA PHE A 239 15.23 24.82 -31.72
C PHE A 239 15.80 24.61 -33.12
N GLY A 240 16.64 25.55 -33.58
CA GLY A 240 17.39 25.43 -34.84
C GLY A 240 16.63 25.91 -36.10
N GLN A 241 15.50 26.56 -35.96
CA GLN A 241 14.83 27.26 -37.04
C GLN A 241 14.75 28.76 -36.75
N ASP A 242 14.87 29.57 -37.79
CA ASP A 242 14.61 31.01 -37.68
C ASP A 242 13.18 31.21 -37.13
N PRO A 243 12.96 32.13 -36.18
CA PRO A 243 11.64 32.35 -35.60
C PRO A 243 10.67 32.87 -36.67
N LYS A 244 9.91 31.94 -37.25
CA LYS A 244 8.78 32.26 -38.10
C LYS A 244 7.59 32.58 -37.21
N GLY A 245 7.39 33.88 -36.93
CA GLY A 245 6.11 34.26 -36.36
C GLY A 245 6.22 35.43 -35.38
N LYS A 246 5.58 36.51 -35.75
CA LYS A 246 5.24 37.58 -34.84
C LYS A 246 4.69 37.05 -33.52
N VAL A 247 5.35 37.34 -32.43
CA VAL A 247 4.76 37.26 -31.08
C VAL A 247 3.63 38.31 -31.06
N THR A 248 2.41 37.85 -31.25
CA THR A 248 1.25 38.67 -30.88
C THR A 248 1.14 38.63 -29.36
N THR A 249 1.70 39.62 -28.73
CA THR A 249 1.49 39.88 -27.30
C THR A 249 0.00 40.20 -27.10
N PRO A 250 -0.78 39.41 -26.35
CA PRO A 250 -2.14 39.81 -25.99
C PRO A 250 -2.02 40.96 -24.97
N GLY A 251 -2.37 42.16 -25.38
CA GLY A 251 -2.60 43.28 -24.48
C GLY A 251 -1.63 44.43 -24.56
N GLN A 252 -1.50 45.02 -25.73
CA GLN A 252 -1.15 46.45 -25.79
C GLN A 252 -2.30 47.21 -26.44
N GLY A 253 -3.06 47.85 -25.57
CA GLY A 253 -4.13 48.76 -25.98
C GLY A 253 -3.61 49.78 -26.97
N GLY A 254 -4.31 49.90 -28.10
CA GLY A 254 -4.01 50.82 -29.13
C GLY A 254 -4.05 52.27 -28.65
N PHE A 255 -3.02 53.04 -28.97
CA PHE A 255 -3.12 54.46 -29.01
C PHE A 255 -3.86 54.86 -30.29
N PRO A 256 -4.87 55.75 -30.24
CA PRO A 256 -5.51 56.27 -31.43
C PRO A 256 -4.67 57.41 -31.96
N GLY A 257 -4.21 57.35 -33.19
CA GLY A 257 -3.69 58.49 -33.86
C GLY A 257 -2.59 58.19 -34.87
N GLY A 258 -2.94 58.23 -36.16
CA GLY A 258 -1.97 58.24 -37.26
C GLY A 258 -2.55 57.74 -38.59
N ALA A 259 -3.23 58.62 -39.29
CA ALA A 259 -3.63 58.38 -40.67
C ALA A 259 -2.40 58.23 -41.57
N GLY A 260 -2.43 57.36 -42.56
CA GLY A 260 -1.47 57.39 -43.64
C GLY A 260 -1.25 56.09 -44.37
N GLY A 261 -1.82 55.96 -45.55
CA GLY A 261 -1.17 55.36 -46.71
C GLY A 261 -1.49 53.86 -46.91
N GLY A 262 -2.41 53.66 -47.85
CA GLY A 262 -2.65 52.35 -48.45
C GLY A 262 -1.45 51.83 -49.23
N LEU A 263 -1.47 50.55 -49.43
CA LEU A 263 -1.14 49.88 -50.70
C LEU A 263 -1.76 48.50 -50.71
N ASN A 264 -2.69 48.37 -51.64
CA ASN A 264 -3.15 47.11 -52.17
C ASN A 264 -1.97 46.27 -52.63
N ASP A 265 -1.93 45.06 -52.34
CA ASP A 265 -1.48 44.07 -53.29
C ASP A 265 -2.31 42.78 -53.18
N GLN A 266 -3.12 42.63 -54.20
CA GLN A 266 -3.76 41.38 -54.59
C GLN A 266 -2.79 40.62 -55.47
N THR A 267 -2.59 39.36 -55.15
CA THR A 267 -2.35 38.28 -56.12
C THR A 267 -2.58 37.01 -55.40
N ASN A 268 -3.67 36.33 -55.66
CA ASN A 268 -3.99 35.39 -56.70
C ASN A 268 -3.12 34.13 -56.73
N GLU A 269 -3.84 33.01 -56.42
CA GLU A 269 -4.01 31.81 -57.21
C GLU A 269 -2.77 30.93 -57.50
N ASN A 270 -2.74 29.74 -57.00
CA ASN A 270 -3.20 28.48 -57.59
C ASN A 270 -3.03 27.37 -56.58
#